data_ae809e27484ba53aed7bcaea0130e7a9
#
_entry.id   ae809e27484ba53aed7bcaea0130e7a9
#
_cell.length_a   1.000
_cell.length_b   1.000
_cell.length_c   1.000
_cell.angle_alpha   90.00
_cell.angle_beta   90.00
_cell.angle_gamma   90.00
#
_symmetry.space_group_name_H-M   'P 1'
#
loop_
_entity.id
_entity.type
_entity.pdbx_description
1 polymer ?
#
loop_
_entity_poly.entity_id
_entity_poly.type
_entity_poly.pdbx_seq_one_letter_code
_entity_poly.pdbx_strand_id
1 'polypeptide(L)'
;YVDEGTMVDTWATVGSCAQIGKNVHLSGGVGIGGVLEPLQASPVIIEDGVFVGSRCIVVEGVIVEKEAVLGANVVLTQSTRIIDVSGPTPVEYKGRVPARSVVIPGTYPKKFPAGEYNVSCALIIGQRKPSTDLKTSLNDALRDFNVSA
;
A
#
# COMPACT_ATOMS: atom_id res chain seq x y z
N TYR A 1 14.51 6.24 -8.27
CA TYR A 1 14.98 7.20 -7.29
C TYR A 1 14.51 6.81 -5.89
N VAL A 2 15.38 6.85 -4.93
CA VAL A 2 15.07 6.63 -3.50
C VAL A 2 15.65 7.80 -2.72
N ASP A 3 14.79 8.50 -1.97
CA ASP A 3 15.17 9.71 -1.27
C ASP A 3 15.78 9.41 0.12
N GLU A 4 16.27 10.45 0.78
CA GLU A 4 17.02 10.37 2.03
C GLU A 4 16.19 9.77 3.18
N GLY A 5 16.86 9.07 4.07
CA GLY A 5 16.23 8.46 5.25
C GLY A 5 15.36 7.24 4.97
N THR A 6 15.23 6.84 3.71
CA THR A 6 14.42 5.67 3.34
C THR A 6 15.17 4.37 3.60
N MET A 7 14.49 3.42 4.23
CA MET A 7 14.98 2.06 4.43
C MET A 7 14.47 1.14 3.33
N VAL A 8 15.38 0.43 2.68
CA VAL A 8 15.08 -0.66 1.76
C VAL A 8 15.58 -1.94 2.41
N ASP A 9 14.65 -2.73 2.93
CA ASP A 9 14.97 -3.93 3.70
C ASP A 9 15.27 -5.14 2.78
N THR A 10 15.55 -6.28 3.40
CA THR A 10 15.97 -7.53 2.76
C THR A 10 15.04 -7.92 1.60
N TRP A 11 15.62 -8.10 0.43
CA TRP A 11 14.93 -8.47 -0.81
C TRP A 11 13.83 -7.50 -1.28
N ALA A 12 13.73 -6.32 -0.71
CA ALA A 12 12.88 -5.30 -1.29
C ALA A 12 13.47 -4.83 -2.63
N THR A 13 12.63 -4.61 -3.61
CA THR A 13 13.02 -4.18 -4.95
C THR A 13 12.35 -2.87 -5.32
N VAL A 14 13.09 -2.01 -6.02
CA VAL A 14 12.59 -0.77 -6.58
C VAL A 14 12.77 -0.83 -8.09
N GLY A 15 11.65 -0.93 -8.80
CA GLY A 15 11.64 -1.08 -10.24
C GLY A 15 12.02 0.21 -10.99
N SER A 16 12.20 0.08 -12.30
CA SER A 16 12.61 1.18 -13.18
C SER A 16 11.69 2.38 -13.06
N CYS A 17 12.26 3.57 -12.96
CA CYS A 17 11.57 4.87 -12.86
C CYS A 17 10.71 5.07 -11.60
N ALA A 18 10.59 4.10 -10.71
CA ALA A 18 9.84 4.29 -9.47
C ALA A 18 10.43 5.43 -8.62
N GLN A 19 9.56 6.19 -7.97
CA GLN A 19 9.93 7.36 -7.16
C GLN A 19 9.56 7.10 -5.71
N ILE A 20 10.55 6.94 -4.85
CA ILE A 20 10.38 6.70 -3.43
C ILE A 20 10.79 7.95 -2.67
N GLY A 21 9.87 8.50 -1.88
CA GLY A 21 10.09 9.71 -1.10
C GLY A 21 11.00 9.52 0.11
N LYS A 22 11.01 10.54 0.96
CA LYS A 22 11.84 10.60 2.17
C LYS A 22 11.26 9.75 3.30
N ASN A 23 12.13 9.17 4.11
CA ASN A 23 11.75 8.45 5.33
C ASN A 23 10.69 7.37 5.10
N VAL A 24 10.70 6.75 3.93
CA VAL A 24 9.86 5.62 3.59
C VAL A 24 10.46 4.34 4.16
N HIS A 25 9.62 3.41 4.56
CA HIS A 25 10.06 2.08 4.96
C HIS A 25 9.53 1.04 3.97
N LEU A 26 10.42 0.44 3.20
CA LEU A 26 10.11 -0.72 2.37
C LEU A 26 10.55 -1.97 3.13
N SER A 27 9.60 -2.68 3.70
CA SER A 27 9.86 -3.88 4.50
C SER A 27 10.35 -5.05 3.65
N GLY A 28 10.76 -6.13 4.28
CA GLY A 28 11.34 -7.29 3.61
C GLY A 28 10.45 -7.86 2.49
N GLY A 29 11.04 -8.06 1.33
CA GLY A 29 10.37 -8.64 0.19
C GLY A 29 9.33 -7.77 -0.51
N VAL A 30 9.29 -6.47 -0.22
CA VAL A 30 8.43 -5.52 -0.93
C VAL A 30 8.83 -5.46 -2.40
N GLY A 31 7.85 -5.51 -3.29
CA GLY A 31 8.03 -5.37 -4.74
C GLY A 31 7.42 -4.07 -5.25
N ILE A 32 8.25 -3.07 -5.57
CA ILE A 32 7.83 -1.87 -6.28
C ILE A 32 8.10 -2.07 -7.77
N GLY A 33 7.04 -2.01 -8.56
CA GLY A 33 7.11 -2.26 -10.00
C GLY A 33 7.79 -1.15 -10.78
N GLY A 34 8.35 -1.53 -11.92
CA GLY A 34 8.91 -0.61 -12.89
C GLY A 34 7.96 -0.27 -14.02
N VAL A 35 8.46 0.43 -15.04
CA VAL A 35 7.68 0.89 -16.20
C VAL A 35 7.95 0.10 -17.49
N LEU A 36 8.85 -0.88 -17.48
CA LEU A 36 9.36 -1.47 -18.72
C LEU A 36 8.72 -2.81 -19.13
N GLU A 37 8.40 -3.68 -18.22
CA GLU A 37 7.90 -5.03 -18.59
C GLU A 37 6.66 -5.41 -17.76
N PRO A 38 5.46 -5.17 -18.27
CA PRO A 38 5.10 -4.47 -19.51
C PRO A 38 5.28 -2.95 -19.42
N LEU A 39 5.35 -2.27 -20.57
CA LEU A 39 5.50 -0.82 -20.62
C LEU A 39 4.33 -0.12 -19.93
N GLN A 40 4.65 0.73 -18.96
CA GLN A 40 3.68 1.52 -18.21
C GLN A 40 3.78 3.01 -18.56
N ALA A 41 2.64 3.70 -18.56
CA ALA A 41 2.59 5.14 -18.86
C ALA A 41 3.11 6.01 -17.71
N SER A 42 3.04 5.51 -16.48
CA SER A 42 3.39 6.28 -15.27
C SER A 42 4.20 5.45 -14.30
N PRO A 43 5.19 6.06 -13.61
CA PRO A 43 5.94 5.37 -12.58
C PRO A 43 5.09 5.16 -11.33
N VAL A 44 5.47 4.17 -10.52
CA VAL A 44 4.99 4.05 -9.14
C VAL A 44 5.57 5.20 -8.34
N ILE A 45 4.74 5.83 -7.52
CA ILE A 45 5.14 6.90 -6.60
C ILE A 45 4.77 6.50 -5.18
N ILE A 46 5.77 6.43 -4.32
CA ILE A 46 5.59 6.26 -2.88
C ILE A 46 6.02 7.56 -2.22
N GLU A 47 5.08 8.28 -1.65
CA GLU A 47 5.36 9.59 -1.07
C GLU A 47 6.03 9.50 0.31
N ASP A 48 6.42 10.66 0.86
CA ASP A 48 7.19 10.74 2.10
C ASP A 48 6.50 10.06 3.30
N GLY A 49 7.29 9.42 4.14
CA GLY A 49 6.84 8.83 5.39
C GLY A 49 5.93 7.61 5.26
N VAL A 50 5.75 7.07 4.07
CA VAL A 50 4.95 5.86 3.84
C VAL A 50 5.64 4.64 4.46
N PHE A 51 4.85 3.79 5.11
CA PHE A 51 5.28 2.47 5.53
C PHE A 51 4.67 1.40 4.63
N VAL A 52 5.53 0.60 4.02
CA VAL A 52 5.12 -0.53 3.18
C VAL A 52 5.47 -1.82 3.89
N GLY A 53 4.47 -2.55 4.37
CA GLY A 53 4.63 -3.81 5.10
C GLY A 53 5.23 -4.92 4.24
N SER A 54 5.70 -5.96 4.91
CA SER A 54 6.40 -7.08 4.27
C SER A 54 5.59 -7.71 3.14
N ARG A 55 6.26 -8.03 2.05
CA ARG A 55 5.68 -8.71 0.88
C ARG A 55 4.56 -7.93 0.19
N CYS A 56 4.41 -6.62 0.44
CA CYS A 56 3.54 -5.79 -0.37
C CYS A 56 4.04 -5.69 -1.80
N ILE A 57 3.10 -5.56 -2.73
CA ILE A 57 3.37 -5.34 -4.16
C ILE A 57 2.67 -4.05 -4.56
N VAL A 58 3.39 -3.10 -5.13
CA VAL A 58 2.84 -1.86 -5.68
C VAL A 58 3.37 -1.69 -7.09
N VAL A 59 2.48 -1.77 -8.07
CA VAL A 59 2.84 -1.80 -9.49
C VAL A 59 1.93 -0.90 -10.33
N GLU A 60 2.20 -0.81 -11.64
CA GLU A 60 1.34 -0.15 -12.63
C GLU A 60 1.07 1.33 -12.36
N GLY A 61 2.09 2.04 -11.85
CA GLY A 61 1.98 3.48 -11.63
C GLY A 61 1.04 3.90 -10.50
N VAL A 62 0.74 3.01 -9.57
CA VAL A 62 -0.04 3.35 -8.38
C VAL A 62 0.70 4.39 -7.54
N ILE A 63 -0.04 5.34 -7.00
CA ILE A 63 0.46 6.37 -6.09
C ILE A 63 0.02 6.03 -4.66
N VAL A 64 0.99 5.95 -3.75
CA VAL A 64 0.72 5.83 -2.32
C VAL A 64 1.10 7.17 -1.68
N GLU A 65 0.09 7.91 -1.24
CA GLU A 65 0.29 9.26 -0.72
C GLU A 65 0.95 9.25 0.67
N LYS A 66 1.47 10.42 1.02
CA LYS A 66 2.31 10.62 2.21
C LYS A 66 1.75 9.96 3.48
N GLU A 67 2.64 9.38 4.24
CA GLU A 67 2.38 8.82 5.56
C GLU A 67 1.33 7.71 5.61
N ALA A 68 0.91 7.17 4.47
CA ALA A 68 0.04 5.99 4.43
C ALA A 68 0.79 4.75 4.98
N VAL A 69 0.03 3.80 5.49
CA VAL A 69 0.55 2.54 6.04
C VAL A 69 -0.10 1.39 5.27
N LEU A 70 0.72 0.57 4.63
CA LEU A 70 0.28 -0.68 4.01
C LEU A 70 0.67 -1.84 4.93
N GLY A 71 -0.30 -2.59 5.42
CA GLY A 71 -0.06 -3.83 6.13
C GLY A 71 0.56 -4.89 5.24
N ALA A 72 1.11 -5.95 5.82
CA ALA A 72 1.74 -7.02 5.06
C ALA A 72 0.82 -7.63 3.99
N ASN A 73 1.39 -8.02 2.86
CA ASN A 73 0.69 -8.67 1.74
C ASN A 73 -0.38 -7.81 1.02
N VAL A 74 -0.37 -6.51 1.17
CA VAL A 74 -1.21 -5.63 0.34
C VAL A 74 -0.67 -5.63 -1.08
N VAL A 75 -1.54 -5.88 -2.06
CA VAL A 75 -1.21 -5.88 -3.48
C VAL A 75 -2.01 -4.77 -4.18
N LEU A 76 -1.32 -3.84 -4.81
CA LEU A 76 -1.91 -2.69 -5.50
C LEU A 76 -1.48 -2.66 -6.96
N THR A 77 -2.45 -2.81 -7.84
CA THR A 77 -2.34 -2.58 -9.28
C THR A 77 -3.30 -1.46 -9.68
N GLN A 78 -3.28 -1.03 -10.92
CA GLN A 78 -4.24 -0.02 -11.40
C GLN A 78 -5.70 -0.51 -11.33
N SER A 79 -5.92 -1.80 -11.38
CA SER A 79 -7.28 -2.38 -11.33
C SER A 79 -7.70 -2.83 -9.93
N THR A 80 -6.79 -2.88 -8.97
CA THR A 80 -7.11 -3.26 -7.58
C THR A 80 -8.12 -2.28 -7.00
N ARG A 81 -9.25 -2.80 -6.52
CA ARG A 81 -10.21 -1.99 -5.76
C ARG A 81 -9.62 -1.66 -4.39
N ILE A 82 -9.61 -0.38 -4.08
CA ILE A 82 -9.19 0.15 -2.78
C ILE A 82 -10.42 0.72 -2.13
N ILE A 83 -10.93 0.04 -1.12
CA ILE A 83 -12.25 0.35 -0.53
C ILE A 83 -12.06 0.89 0.87
N ASP A 84 -12.44 2.14 1.09
CA ASP A 84 -12.48 2.71 2.44
C ASP A 84 -13.75 2.26 3.15
N VAL A 85 -13.56 1.43 4.16
CA VAL A 85 -14.64 0.86 4.98
C VAL A 85 -14.70 1.47 6.39
N SER A 86 -13.96 2.55 6.61
CA SER A 86 -13.89 3.19 7.94
C SER A 86 -15.10 4.06 8.27
N GLY A 87 -15.88 4.48 7.28
CA GLY A 87 -17.08 5.28 7.44
C GLY A 87 -18.37 4.47 7.30
N PRO A 88 -19.54 5.15 7.36
CA PRO A 88 -20.85 4.47 7.29
C PRO A 88 -21.18 3.90 5.90
N THR A 89 -20.54 4.41 4.86
CA THR A 89 -20.71 3.95 3.49
C THR A 89 -19.34 3.72 2.85
N PRO A 90 -19.18 2.72 1.98
CA PRO A 90 -17.90 2.47 1.33
C PRO A 90 -17.55 3.59 0.35
N VAL A 91 -16.27 3.98 0.34
CA VAL A 91 -15.70 4.89 -0.66
C VAL A 91 -14.61 4.14 -1.42
N GLU A 92 -14.65 4.17 -2.73
CA GLU A 92 -13.76 3.38 -3.56
C GLU A 92 -12.74 4.25 -4.29
N TYR A 93 -11.49 3.80 -4.29
CA TYR A 93 -10.37 4.39 -5.02
C TYR A 93 -9.75 3.37 -5.97
N LYS A 94 -9.11 3.85 -7.03
CA LYS A 94 -8.26 3.05 -7.92
C LYS A 94 -7.00 3.81 -8.25
N GLY A 95 -5.87 3.11 -8.28
CA GLY A 95 -4.59 3.68 -8.64
C GLY A 95 -3.99 4.66 -7.63
N ARG A 96 -4.64 4.87 -6.50
CA ARG A 96 -4.21 5.82 -5.48
C ARG A 96 -4.65 5.41 -4.09
N VAL A 97 -3.72 5.44 -3.14
CA VAL A 97 -4.00 5.33 -1.70
C VAL A 97 -3.92 6.72 -1.11
N PRO A 98 -5.01 7.25 -0.53
CA PRO A 98 -5.00 8.58 0.09
C PRO A 98 -4.01 8.71 1.25
N ALA A 99 -3.53 9.92 1.49
CA ALA A 99 -2.59 10.22 2.56
C ALA A 99 -3.07 9.68 3.92
N ARG A 100 -2.14 9.19 4.72
CA ARG A 100 -2.36 8.72 6.10
C ARG A 100 -3.32 7.54 6.24
N SER A 101 -3.77 6.93 5.16
CA SER A 101 -4.64 5.75 5.18
C SER A 101 -3.91 4.55 5.77
N VAL A 102 -4.62 3.76 6.57
CA VAL A 102 -4.14 2.45 7.04
C VAL A 102 -4.85 1.38 6.21
N VAL A 103 -4.07 0.60 5.47
CA VAL A 103 -4.56 -0.33 4.45
C VAL A 103 -4.20 -1.76 4.80
N ILE A 104 -5.15 -2.66 4.64
CA ILE A 104 -4.95 -4.10 4.84
C ILE A 104 -5.40 -4.88 3.61
N PRO A 105 -4.94 -6.14 3.43
CA PRO A 105 -5.52 -7.03 2.45
C PRO A 105 -6.98 -7.33 2.78
N GLY A 106 -7.80 -7.44 1.75
CA GLY A 106 -9.19 -7.81 1.92
C GLY A 106 -9.71 -8.57 0.71
N THR A 107 -10.98 -8.91 0.73
CA THR A 107 -11.68 -9.55 -0.38
C THR A 107 -13.06 -8.94 -0.56
N TYR A 108 -13.61 -9.09 -1.76
CA TYR A 108 -15.00 -8.79 -2.04
C TYR A 108 -15.62 -9.91 -2.91
N PRO A 109 -16.93 -10.17 -2.79
CA PRO A 109 -17.58 -11.21 -3.58
C PRO A 109 -17.73 -10.79 -5.03
N LYS A 110 -17.46 -11.72 -5.94
CA LYS A 110 -17.63 -11.54 -7.38
C LYS A 110 -18.29 -12.77 -8.00
N LYS A 111 -19.24 -12.55 -8.88
CA LYS A 111 -19.91 -13.61 -9.63
C LYS A 111 -19.13 -13.97 -10.88
N PHE A 112 -18.94 -15.27 -11.06
CA PHE A 112 -18.32 -15.90 -12.22
C PHE A 112 -19.29 -16.94 -12.81
N PRO A 113 -19.05 -17.45 -14.03
CA PRO A 113 -19.89 -18.52 -14.61
C PRO A 113 -20.01 -19.77 -13.73
N ALA A 114 -18.94 -20.10 -13.00
CA ALA A 114 -18.91 -21.27 -12.11
C ALA A 114 -19.49 -21.03 -10.70
N GLY A 115 -19.89 -19.79 -10.37
CA GLY A 115 -20.44 -19.43 -9.08
C GLY A 115 -19.87 -18.13 -8.53
N GLU A 116 -20.17 -17.85 -7.26
CA GLU A 116 -19.67 -16.67 -6.55
C GLU A 116 -18.40 -17.01 -5.78
N TYR A 117 -17.39 -16.18 -5.93
CA TYR A 117 -16.08 -16.32 -5.29
C TYR A 117 -15.61 -14.98 -4.73
N ASN A 118 -14.78 -15.01 -3.71
CA ASN A 118 -14.13 -13.80 -3.19
C ASN A 118 -12.85 -13.52 -3.95
N VAL A 119 -12.69 -12.28 -4.40
CA VAL A 119 -11.49 -11.81 -5.08
C VAL A 119 -10.77 -10.77 -4.23
N SER A 120 -9.46 -10.66 -4.42
CA SER A 120 -8.60 -9.78 -3.60
C SER A 120 -8.89 -8.31 -3.84
N CYS A 121 -8.83 -7.54 -2.78
CA CYS A 121 -8.85 -6.08 -2.80
C CYS A 121 -7.97 -5.52 -1.68
N ALA A 122 -7.92 -4.21 -1.57
CA ALA A 122 -7.31 -3.51 -0.44
C ALA A 122 -8.39 -2.77 0.34
N LEU A 123 -8.34 -2.82 1.67
CA LEU A 123 -9.30 -2.14 2.53
C LEU A 123 -8.59 -1.03 3.33
N ILE A 124 -9.12 0.18 3.24
CA ILE A 124 -8.73 1.26 4.13
C ILE A 124 -9.61 1.15 5.38
N ILE A 125 -8.97 0.92 6.53
CA ILE A 125 -9.67 0.67 7.79
C ILE A 125 -9.66 1.87 8.74
N GLY A 126 -8.97 2.94 8.37
CA GLY A 126 -8.89 4.16 9.15
C GLY A 126 -7.71 5.02 8.72
N GLN A 127 -7.43 6.01 9.55
CA GLN A 127 -6.34 6.97 9.34
C GLN A 127 -5.23 6.74 10.38
N ARG A 128 -4.00 6.96 9.96
CA ARG A 128 -2.85 7.00 10.87
C ARG A 128 -3.09 8.07 11.93
N LYS A 129 -3.01 7.69 13.20
CA LYS A 129 -3.28 8.62 14.33
C LYS A 129 -2.06 9.46 14.65
N PRO A 130 -2.24 10.72 15.11
CA PRO A 130 -1.10 11.54 15.55
C PRO A 130 -0.26 10.89 16.65
N SER A 131 -0.88 10.11 17.55
CA SER A 131 -0.16 9.34 18.57
C SER A 131 0.77 8.28 17.98
N THR A 132 0.49 7.81 16.79
CA THR A 132 1.31 6.84 16.06
C THR A 132 2.55 7.49 15.47
N ASP A 133 2.47 8.77 15.10
CA ASP A 133 3.60 9.53 14.53
C ASP A 133 4.75 9.69 15.54
N LEU A 134 4.43 9.63 16.84
CA LEU A 134 5.41 9.71 17.93
C LEU A 134 6.02 8.35 18.30
N LYS A 135 5.50 7.25 17.72
CA LYS A 135 6.01 5.90 17.98
C LYS A 135 7.12 5.55 17.00
N THR A 136 8.15 4.93 17.52
CA THR A 136 9.29 4.45 16.71
C THR A 136 8.97 3.15 15.96
N SER A 137 7.87 2.49 16.28
CA SER A 137 7.44 1.23 15.67
C SER A 137 6.09 1.41 14.98
N LEU A 138 6.07 1.22 13.66
CA LEU A 138 4.84 1.24 12.87
C LEU A 138 3.98 -0.01 13.07
N ASN A 139 4.54 -1.06 13.65
CA ASN A 139 3.76 -2.19 14.15
C ASN A 139 2.73 -1.74 15.19
N ASP A 140 3.07 -0.74 15.99
CA ASP A 140 2.13 -0.17 16.96
C ASP A 140 0.95 0.53 16.29
N ALA A 141 1.17 1.16 15.13
CA ALA A 141 0.09 1.75 14.34
C ALA A 141 -0.93 0.69 13.90
N LEU A 142 -0.46 -0.42 13.40
CA LEU A 142 -1.32 -1.52 12.98
C LEU A 142 -2.00 -2.21 14.15
N ARG A 143 -1.31 -2.35 15.29
CA ARG A 143 -1.89 -2.89 16.52
C ARG A 143 -3.04 -2.05 17.06
N ASP A 144 -3.01 -0.73 16.88
CA ASP A 144 -4.13 0.16 17.25
C ASP A 144 -5.44 -0.23 16.52
N PHE A 145 -5.34 -0.94 15.40
CA PHE A 145 -6.46 -1.48 14.62
C PHE A 145 -6.61 -3.00 14.75
N ASN A 146 -5.85 -3.66 15.64
CA ASN A 146 -5.82 -5.12 15.82
C ASN A 146 -5.44 -5.88 14.53
N VAL A 147 -4.51 -5.33 13.76
CA VAL A 147 -4.02 -5.95 12.52
C VAL A 147 -2.51 -6.18 12.59
N SER A 148 -2.05 -7.22 11.89
CA SER A 148 -0.62 -7.50 11.77
C SER A 148 0.05 -6.67 10.68
N ALA A 149 1.28 -6.35 10.93
CA ALA A 149 2.11 -5.60 9.99
C ALA A 149 2.61 -6.46 8.81
#